data_17abd7c127fdad5319988bab27ad069b
#
_entry.id   17abd7c127fdad5319988bab27ad069b
#
_cell.length_a   1.000
_cell.length_b   1.000
_cell.length_c   1.000
_cell.angle_alpha   90.00
_cell.angle_beta   90.00
_cell.angle_gamma   90.00
#
_symmetry.space_group_name_H-M   'P 1'
#
loop_
_entity.id
_entity.type
_entity.pdbx_description
1 polymer ?
#
loop_
_entity_poly.entity_id
_entity_poly.type
_entity_poly.pdbx_seq_one_letter_code
_entity_poly.pdbx_strand_id
1 'polypeptide(L)' 'MILAAYDLGDALLTTLAIFFFVIWIWVVIAIIMDIFRDHDMGGVSKALWIFALFIIPPITALIYLIFRGSGMRERAIK' A
#
# COMPACT_ATOMS: atom_id res chain seq x y z
N MET A 1 -24.49 -8.72 -26.24
CA MET A 1 -24.04 -9.92 -25.57
C MET A 1 -22.94 -9.64 -24.56
N ILE A 2 -23.12 -10.13 -23.39
CA ILE A 2 -22.14 -9.91 -22.31
C ILE A 2 -20.78 -10.51 -22.70
N LEU A 3 -20.80 -11.71 -23.31
CA LEU A 3 -19.57 -12.36 -23.73
C LEU A 3 -18.84 -11.59 -24.84
N ALA A 4 -19.58 -10.92 -25.70
CA ALA A 4 -18.97 -10.10 -26.72
C ALA A 4 -18.41 -8.79 -26.16
N ALA A 5 -19.02 -8.27 -25.09
CA ALA A 5 -18.51 -7.09 -24.40
C ALA A 5 -17.26 -7.37 -23.61
N TYR A 6 -17.11 -8.60 -23.13
CA TYR A 6 -15.91 -9.04 -22.43
C TYR A 6 -14.92 -9.64 -23.41
N ASP A 7 -14.36 -8.79 -24.24
CA ASP A 7 -13.32 -9.24 -25.15
C ASP A 7 -11.99 -9.47 -24.38
N LEU A 8 -10.94 -9.82 -25.11
CA LEU A 8 -9.64 -10.09 -24.54
C LEU A 8 -9.08 -8.86 -23.81
N GLY A 9 -9.32 -7.66 -24.33
CA GLY A 9 -8.89 -6.43 -23.71
C GLY A 9 -9.52 -6.22 -22.35
N ASP A 10 -10.83 -6.44 -22.25
CA ASP A 10 -11.53 -6.30 -20.96
C ASP A 10 -11.05 -7.33 -19.96
N ALA A 11 -10.81 -8.57 -20.40
CA ALA A 11 -10.30 -9.62 -19.53
C ALA A 11 -8.90 -9.26 -18.99
N LEU A 12 -8.04 -8.72 -19.84
CA LEU A 12 -6.70 -8.31 -19.44
C LEU A 12 -6.75 -7.16 -18.44
N LEU A 13 -7.58 -6.14 -18.70
CA LEU A 13 -7.72 -5.01 -17.80
C LEU A 13 -8.25 -5.45 -16.44
N THR A 14 -9.24 -6.31 -16.41
CA THR A 14 -9.79 -6.83 -15.17
C THR A 14 -8.74 -7.60 -14.38
N THR A 15 -7.99 -8.46 -15.06
CA THR A 15 -6.92 -9.23 -14.42
C THR A 15 -5.86 -8.31 -13.84
N LEU A 16 -5.43 -7.31 -14.61
CA LEU A 16 -4.43 -6.35 -14.12
C LEU A 16 -4.96 -5.55 -12.94
N ALA A 17 -6.23 -5.17 -12.97
CA ALA A 17 -6.84 -4.44 -11.85
C ALA A 17 -6.86 -5.29 -10.58
N ILE A 18 -7.16 -6.57 -10.70
CA ILE A 18 -7.16 -7.48 -9.56
C ILE A 18 -5.74 -7.64 -9.00
N PHE A 19 -4.74 -7.86 -9.86
CA PHE A 19 -3.36 -7.95 -9.43
C PHE A 19 -2.89 -6.67 -8.74
N PHE A 20 -3.21 -5.52 -9.33
CA PHE A 20 -2.85 -4.25 -8.75
C PHE A 20 -3.49 -4.07 -7.38
N PHE A 21 -4.75 -4.45 -7.25
CA PHE A 21 -5.48 -4.34 -5.99
C PHE A 21 -4.83 -5.22 -4.91
N VAL A 22 -4.48 -6.47 -5.26
CA VAL A 22 -3.84 -7.39 -4.32
C VAL A 22 -2.49 -6.84 -3.88
N ILE A 23 -1.68 -6.36 -4.83
CA ILE A 23 -0.38 -5.77 -4.52
C ILE A 23 -0.56 -4.53 -3.65
N TRP A 24 -1.55 -3.71 -3.96
CA TRP A 24 -1.84 -2.50 -3.21
C TRP A 24 -2.19 -2.81 -1.75
N ILE A 25 -3.07 -3.80 -1.54
CA ILE A 25 -3.45 -4.23 -0.20
C ILE A 25 -2.21 -4.71 0.55
N TRP A 26 -1.36 -5.49 -0.11
CA TRP A 26 -0.12 -5.95 0.49
C TRP A 26 0.77 -4.78 0.91
N VAL A 27 0.95 -3.81 0.02
CA VAL A 27 1.77 -2.64 0.32
C VAL A 27 1.22 -1.87 1.52
N VAL A 28 -0.10 -1.66 1.56
CA VAL A 28 -0.73 -0.96 2.68
C VAL A 28 -0.53 -1.71 3.99
N ILE A 29 -0.73 -3.02 3.98
CA ILE A 29 -0.50 -3.84 5.18
C ILE A 29 0.96 -3.78 5.60
N ALA A 30 1.88 -3.87 4.66
CA ALA A 30 3.31 -3.80 4.95
C ALA A 30 3.69 -2.47 5.60
N ILE A 31 3.14 -1.37 5.10
CA ILE A 31 3.38 -0.04 5.66
C ILE A 31 2.81 0.06 7.08
N ILE A 32 1.59 -0.41 7.28
CA ILE A 32 0.98 -0.38 8.61
C ILE A 32 1.80 -1.18 9.60
N MET A 33 2.23 -2.37 9.22
CA MET A 33 3.07 -3.19 10.09
C MET A 33 4.40 -2.54 10.39
N ASP A 34 5.00 -1.86 9.39
CA ASP A 34 6.25 -1.16 9.59
C ASP A 34 6.08 0.01 10.57
N ILE A 35 4.97 0.73 10.47
CA ILE A 35 4.66 1.82 11.40
C ILE A 35 4.61 1.29 12.84
N PHE A 36 3.96 0.15 13.05
CA PHE A 36 3.88 -0.45 14.39
C PHE A 36 5.23 -0.95 14.90
N ARG A 37 6.13 -1.34 14.00
CA ARG A 37 7.46 -1.82 14.38
C ARG A 37 8.45 -0.68 14.65
N ASP A 38 8.14 0.52 14.22
CA ASP A 38 9.06 1.65 14.32
C ASP A 38 9.06 2.20 15.74
N HIS A 39 10.10 1.92 16.48
CA HIS A 39 10.23 2.37 17.87
C HIS A 39 10.68 3.83 17.98
N ASP A 40 11.27 4.37 16.92
CA ASP A 40 11.69 5.77 16.90
C ASP A 40 10.54 6.73 16.65
N MET A 41 9.44 6.21 16.16
CA MET A 41 8.26 7.00 15.83
C MET A 41 7.32 7.08 17.04
N GLY A 42 6.99 8.31 17.44
CA GLY A 42 6.03 8.51 18.53
C GLY A 42 4.62 8.11 18.16
N GLY A 43 3.77 7.94 19.18
CA GLY A 43 2.39 7.53 18.94
C GLY A 43 1.60 8.50 18.07
N VAL A 44 1.86 9.79 18.22
CA VAL A 44 1.19 10.81 17.38
C VAL A 44 1.60 10.66 15.92
N SER A 45 2.88 10.43 15.65
CA SER A 45 3.36 10.22 14.28
C SER A 45 2.75 8.97 13.67
N LYS A 46 2.68 7.88 14.42
CA LYS A 46 2.04 6.65 13.96
C LYS A 46 0.58 6.89 13.59
N ALA A 47 -0.15 7.60 14.45
CA ALA A 47 -1.54 7.91 14.21
C ALA A 47 -1.71 8.78 12.96
N LEU A 48 -0.85 9.76 12.77
CA LEU A 48 -0.91 10.62 11.60
C LEU A 48 -0.66 9.85 10.31
N TRP A 49 0.32 8.95 10.31
CA TRP A 49 0.62 8.13 9.14
C TRP A 49 -0.54 7.22 8.78
N ILE A 50 -1.11 6.55 9.78
CA ILE A 50 -2.24 5.65 9.55
C ILE A 50 -3.46 6.43 9.07
N PHE A 51 -3.71 7.57 9.68
CA PHE A 51 -4.83 8.43 9.31
C PHE A 51 -4.69 8.90 7.86
N ALA A 52 -3.48 9.33 7.47
CA ALA A 52 -3.21 9.76 6.10
C ALA A 52 -3.39 8.62 5.10
N LEU A 53 -3.04 7.38 5.48
CA LEU A 53 -3.25 6.21 4.64
C LEU A 53 -4.73 5.98 4.35
N PHE A 54 -5.61 6.29 5.29
CA PHE A 54 -7.04 6.14 5.08
C PHE A 54 -7.62 7.25 4.21
N ILE A 55 -7.08 8.46 4.31
CA ILE A 55 -7.63 9.61 3.58
C ILE A 55 -7.04 9.70 2.17
N ILE A 56 -5.73 9.62 2.05
CA ILE A 56 -5.03 9.75 0.76
C ILE A 56 -4.08 8.56 0.60
N PRO A 57 -4.62 7.36 0.38
CA PRO A 57 -3.79 6.15 0.40
C PRO A 57 -2.62 6.16 -0.61
N PRO A 58 -2.82 6.47 -1.91
CA PRO A 58 -1.71 6.38 -2.86
C PRO A 58 -0.60 7.37 -2.58
N ILE A 59 -0.96 8.60 -2.26
CA ILE A 59 0.03 9.65 -2.01
C ILE A 59 0.79 9.36 -0.72
N THR A 60 0.07 8.96 0.32
CA THR A 60 0.68 8.64 1.61
C THR A 60 1.64 7.46 1.48
N ALA A 61 1.26 6.41 0.75
CA ALA A 61 2.11 5.27 0.54
C ALA A 61 3.39 5.65 -0.19
N LEU A 62 3.29 6.47 -1.22
CA LEU A 62 4.47 6.93 -1.97
C LEU A 62 5.39 7.77 -1.08
N ILE A 63 4.83 8.70 -0.33
CA ILE A 63 5.63 9.53 0.58
C ILE A 63 6.31 8.66 1.63
N TYR A 64 5.58 7.71 2.20
CA TYR A 64 6.14 6.82 3.20
C TYR A 64 7.31 6.03 2.64
N LEU A 65 7.14 5.45 1.46
CA LEU A 65 8.19 4.65 0.83
C LEU A 65 9.41 5.48 0.48
N ILE A 66 9.21 6.73 0.07
CA ILE A 66 10.32 7.62 -0.27
C ILE A 66 11.12 8.02 0.98
N PHE A 67 10.41 8.43 2.03
CA PHE A 67 11.08 8.97 3.22
C PHE A 67 11.51 7.90 4.21
N ARG A 68 10.78 6.81 4.31
CA ARG A 68 11.03 5.78 5.32
C ARG A 68 11.30 4.39 4.75
N GLY A 69 11.24 4.25 3.43
CA GLY A 69 11.39 2.94 2.80
C GLY A 69 12.74 2.30 3.04
N SER A 70 13.80 3.10 3.11
CA SER A 70 15.15 2.58 3.34
C SER A 70 15.29 1.91 4.72
N GLY A 71 14.50 2.36 5.70
CA GLY A 71 14.52 1.77 7.03
C GLY A 71 13.58 0.60 7.24
N MET A 72 12.64 0.38 6.31
CA MET A 72 11.64 -0.68 6.47
C MET A 72 12.28 -2.06 6.57
N ARG A 73 13.29 -2.31 5.76
CA ARG A 73 13.97 -3.59 5.76
C ARG A 73 14.68 -3.84 7.09
N GLU A 74 15.35 -2.83 7.61
CA GLU A 74 16.03 -2.94 8.91
C GLU A 74 15.03 -3.18 10.03
N ARG A 75 13.90 -2.47 10.00
CA ARG A 75 12.87 -2.65 11.01
C ARG A 75 12.25 -4.04 10.95
N ALA A 76 12.10 -4.59 9.76
CA ALA A 76 11.55 -5.94 9.61
C ALA A 76 12.50 -7.01 10.14
N ILE A 77 13.81 -6.78 10.04
CA ILE A 77 14.83 -7.73 10.52
C ILE A 77 14.92 -7.68 12.03
N LYS A 78 14.79 -6.51 12.61
CA LYS A 78 14.83 -6.34 14.06
C LYS A 78 13.56 -6.85 14.72
#